data_4fa99d646a128d0774193304f7801ab2
#
_entry.id   4fa99d646a128d0774193304f7801ab2
#
_cell.length_a   1.000
_cell.length_b   1.000
_cell.length_c   1.000
_cell.angle_alpha   90.00
_cell.angle_beta   90.00
_cell.angle_gamma   90.00
#
_symmetry.space_group_name_H-M   'P 1'
#
loop_
_entity.id
_entity.type
_entity.pdbx_description
1 polymer ?
#
loop_
_entity_poly.entity_id
_entity_poly.type
_entity_poly.pdbx_seq_one_letter_code
_entity_poly.pdbx_strand_id
1 'polypeptide(L)'
;MYLSEEIKEKWQPVMEHPDLPEIKDPYKRDVTRRLLQNQDEFLSEAAPANSAGDMASGNFPKKWDPILIALVRRAMPQMIAYDVCGVQPMTGPTGLIFAMKAKYDTQGGGEALFDEADGAHSSTGVAVGASGGHTTMDATNNPFDGTWTTGEGVSTTLGEAMGDGSQYLGEMAFTIEKTSVTATTRALKAEYSTELAQDLKAVHGLDAETELANILSSEILSEINREVIRKIYIGATAGAVAGTTTSAAVFDLNTDANGRWMVEKFKGLLYHIEREANAISIATRRGKGNFIITTNDVASALALAGVLDYAPAMDASVNNDTHVSTMVGTVNGMKVFVDPYYVHVNEHMVCVGYKGTSPYDAGMFNCPYVPLQMVRAMGEDTFQPKIAFKTRYGFVSNPFTSLATNSYYRKVKVVNLM
;
A
#
# COMPACT_ATOMS: atom_id res chain seq x y z
N MET A 1 2.56 -10.78 -11.21
CA MET A 1 1.23 -11.26 -11.62
C MET A 1 1.34 -11.69 -13.07
N TYR A 2 1.07 -12.95 -13.36
CA TYR A 2 1.09 -13.43 -14.74
C TYR A 2 -0.33 -13.24 -15.33
N LEU A 3 -0.46 -12.26 -16.22
CA LEU A 3 -1.63 -12.17 -17.10
C LEU A 3 -1.40 -13.07 -18.32
N SER A 4 -2.42 -13.82 -18.73
CA SER A 4 -2.34 -14.53 -20.01
C SER A 4 -2.17 -13.56 -21.17
N GLU A 5 -1.45 -13.96 -22.20
CA GLU A 5 -1.23 -13.11 -23.38
C GLU A 5 -2.54 -12.73 -24.06
N GLU A 6 -3.51 -13.62 -24.06
CA GLU A 6 -4.87 -13.37 -24.58
C GLU A 6 -5.56 -12.16 -23.92
N ILE A 7 -5.42 -12.01 -22.57
CA ILE A 7 -5.98 -10.85 -21.87
C ILE A 7 -5.22 -9.58 -22.23
N LYS A 8 -3.92 -9.67 -22.44
CA LYS A 8 -3.10 -8.52 -22.82
C LYS A 8 -3.48 -8.01 -24.20
N GLU A 9 -3.60 -8.91 -25.17
CA GLU A 9 -3.99 -8.59 -26.55
C GLU A 9 -5.42 -8.06 -26.64
N LYS A 10 -6.36 -8.69 -25.93
CA LYS A 10 -7.75 -8.25 -25.90
C LYS A 10 -7.92 -6.80 -25.45
N TRP A 11 -7.18 -6.37 -24.43
CA TRP A 11 -7.32 -5.05 -23.82
C TRP A 11 -6.32 -4.02 -24.32
N GLN A 12 -5.38 -4.40 -25.20
CA GLN A 12 -4.40 -3.48 -25.75
C GLN A 12 -5.02 -2.28 -26.47
N PRO A 13 -6.00 -2.42 -27.35
CA PRO A 13 -6.59 -1.28 -28.05
C PRO A 13 -7.24 -0.25 -27.12
N VAL A 14 -7.80 -0.73 -25.99
CA VAL A 14 -8.41 0.15 -24.98
C VAL A 14 -7.35 0.88 -24.18
N MET A 15 -6.22 0.22 -23.89
CA MET A 15 -5.13 0.80 -23.09
C MET A 15 -4.31 1.83 -23.87
N GLU A 16 -4.26 1.73 -25.18
CA GLU A 16 -3.49 2.61 -26.07
C GLU A 16 -4.34 3.68 -26.78
N HIS A 17 -5.62 3.81 -26.38
CA HIS A 17 -6.52 4.79 -26.99
C HIS A 17 -6.00 6.23 -26.77
N PRO A 18 -5.90 7.05 -27.83
CA PRO A 18 -5.26 8.37 -27.78
C PRO A 18 -6.00 9.41 -26.95
N ASP A 19 -7.34 9.29 -26.79
CA ASP A 19 -8.16 10.25 -26.05
C ASP A 19 -8.06 10.12 -24.53
N LEU A 20 -7.36 9.11 -24.05
CA LEU A 20 -7.23 8.83 -22.62
C LEU A 20 -5.76 8.97 -22.17
N PRO A 21 -5.50 9.44 -20.95
CA PRO A 21 -4.15 9.61 -20.45
C PRO A 21 -3.36 8.29 -20.46
N GLU A 22 -2.12 8.33 -20.90
CA GLU A 22 -1.25 7.17 -20.97
C GLU A 22 -0.86 6.68 -19.56
N ILE A 23 -0.98 5.38 -19.31
CA ILE A 23 -0.50 4.75 -18.08
C ILE A 23 0.95 4.30 -18.32
N LYS A 24 1.91 5.06 -17.81
CA LYS A 24 3.35 4.80 -18.00
C LYS A 24 3.83 3.56 -17.24
N ASP A 25 3.27 3.29 -16.06
CA ASP A 25 3.65 2.18 -15.20
C ASP A 25 3.08 0.85 -15.73
N PRO A 26 3.93 -0.13 -16.11
CA PRO A 26 3.49 -1.42 -16.61
C PRO A 26 2.65 -2.19 -15.60
N TYR A 27 2.96 -2.05 -14.30
CA TYR A 27 2.21 -2.72 -13.24
C TYR A 27 0.77 -2.17 -13.11
N LYS A 28 0.62 -0.86 -13.09
CA LYS A 28 -0.71 -0.21 -13.09
C LYS A 28 -1.52 -0.59 -14.32
N ARG A 29 -0.85 -0.74 -15.47
CA ARG A 29 -1.46 -1.19 -16.72
C ARG A 29 -2.01 -2.62 -16.60
N ASP A 30 -1.24 -3.54 -16.05
CA ASP A 30 -1.64 -4.93 -15.89
C ASP A 30 -2.77 -5.11 -14.87
N VAL A 31 -2.74 -4.37 -13.77
CA VAL A 31 -3.85 -4.34 -12.79
C VAL A 31 -5.13 -3.83 -13.44
N THR A 32 -5.05 -2.74 -14.24
CA THR A 32 -6.22 -2.19 -14.94
C THR A 32 -6.79 -3.18 -15.96
N ARG A 33 -5.94 -3.88 -16.72
CA ARG A 33 -6.38 -4.96 -17.63
C ARG A 33 -7.14 -6.05 -16.89
N ARG A 34 -6.65 -6.46 -15.72
CA ARG A 34 -7.31 -7.49 -14.91
C ARG A 34 -8.67 -7.02 -14.40
N LEU A 35 -8.76 -5.77 -13.94
CA LEU A 35 -10.01 -5.20 -13.49
C LEU A 35 -11.05 -5.08 -14.62
N LEU A 36 -10.60 -4.70 -15.81
CA LEU A 36 -11.46 -4.68 -17.00
C LEU A 36 -11.95 -6.09 -17.39
N GLN A 37 -11.08 -7.10 -17.24
CA GLN A 37 -11.47 -8.49 -17.47
C GLN A 37 -12.51 -8.98 -16.44
N ASN A 38 -12.32 -8.69 -15.16
CA ASN A 38 -13.31 -9.02 -14.12
C ASN A 38 -14.65 -8.33 -14.40
N GLN A 39 -14.61 -7.11 -14.93
CA GLN A 39 -15.81 -6.37 -15.32
C GLN A 39 -16.54 -7.04 -16.50
N ASP A 40 -15.80 -7.49 -17.51
CA ASP A 40 -16.34 -8.20 -18.67
C ASP A 40 -16.99 -9.52 -18.25
N GLU A 41 -16.32 -10.28 -17.38
CA GLU A 41 -16.86 -11.52 -16.82
C GLU A 41 -18.17 -11.27 -16.07
N PHE A 42 -18.18 -10.26 -15.19
CA PHE A 42 -19.40 -9.89 -14.45
C PHE A 42 -20.56 -9.47 -15.38
N LEU A 43 -20.29 -8.67 -16.41
CA LEU A 43 -21.31 -8.25 -17.37
C LEU A 43 -21.83 -9.42 -18.20
N SER A 44 -20.98 -10.39 -18.52
CA SER A 44 -21.39 -11.59 -19.24
C SER A 44 -22.27 -12.52 -18.40
N GLU A 45 -22.00 -12.62 -17.07
CA GLU A 45 -22.82 -13.39 -16.13
C GLU A 45 -24.16 -12.71 -15.80
N ALA A 46 -24.17 -11.38 -15.74
CA ALA A 46 -25.35 -10.59 -15.40
C ALA A 46 -26.32 -10.37 -16.60
N ALA A 47 -25.94 -10.79 -17.81
CA ALA A 47 -26.81 -10.71 -18.97
C ALA A 47 -28.02 -11.63 -18.75
N PRO A 48 -29.27 -11.09 -18.76
CA PRO A 48 -30.44 -11.95 -18.58
C PRO A 48 -30.53 -12.93 -19.74
N ALA A 49 -30.64 -14.22 -19.41
CA ALA A 49 -30.76 -15.34 -20.36
C ALA A 49 -32.01 -15.27 -21.26
N ASN A 50 -32.81 -14.22 -21.17
CA ASN A 50 -34.11 -14.09 -21.80
C ASN A 50 -34.18 -12.99 -22.89
N SER A 51 -33.06 -12.65 -23.49
CA SER A 51 -33.05 -11.85 -24.71
C SER A 51 -33.27 -12.77 -25.92
N ALA A 52 -34.52 -13.17 -26.14
CA ALA A 52 -34.93 -14.12 -27.19
C ALA A 52 -34.83 -13.54 -28.63
N GLY A 53 -34.12 -12.44 -28.83
CA GLY A 53 -34.08 -11.74 -30.12
C GLY A 53 -32.87 -11.96 -31.00
N ASP A 54 -31.75 -12.54 -30.49
CA ASP A 54 -30.51 -12.54 -31.27
C ASP A 54 -29.65 -13.80 -31.11
N MET A 55 -30.26 -14.94 -30.83
CA MET A 55 -29.56 -16.22 -30.78
C MET A 55 -29.05 -16.74 -32.14
N ALA A 56 -29.45 -16.11 -33.23
CA ALA A 56 -29.14 -16.60 -34.60
C ALA A 56 -27.87 -15.98 -35.20
N SER A 57 -27.35 -14.85 -34.69
CA SER A 57 -26.24 -14.16 -35.35
C SER A 57 -24.89 -14.23 -34.59
N GLY A 58 -24.83 -14.84 -33.44
CA GLY A 58 -23.55 -14.96 -32.67
C GLY A 58 -22.96 -13.62 -32.22
N ASN A 59 -23.63 -12.54 -32.49
CA ASN A 59 -23.16 -11.19 -32.20
C ASN A 59 -24.00 -10.63 -31.04
N PHE A 60 -23.67 -11.08 -29.83
CA PHE A 60 -24.16 -10.41 -28.63
C PHE A 60 -23.67 -8.96 -28.70
N PRO A 61 -24.53 -7.94 -28.71
CA PRO A 61 -24.10 -6.58 -28.51
C PRO A 61 -23.56 -6.50 -27.08
N LYS A 62 -22.29 -6.72 -26.92
CA LYS A 62 -21.59 -6.34 -25.71
C LYS A 62 -21.71 -4.83 -25.62
N LYS A 63 -22.76 -4.35 -24.97
CA LYS A 63 -22.96 -2.94 -24.69
C LYS A 63 -21.93 -2.52 -23.64
N TRP A 64 -20.69 -2.41 -24.08
CA TRP A 64 -19.67 -1.71 -23.36
C TRP A 64 -20.05 -0.23 -23.35
N ASP A 65 -20.33 0.28 -22.18
CA ASP A 65 -20.51 1.71 -22.02
C ASP A 65 -19.13 2.37 -22.11
N PRO A 66 -18.84 3.16 -23.16
CA PRO A 66 -17.53 3.78 -23.33
C PRO A 66 -17.18 4.73 -22.17
N ILE A 67 -18.20 5.31 -21.54
CA ILE A 67 -18.03 6.17 -20.37
C ILE A 67 -17.43 5.37 -19.19
N LEU A 68 -17.90 4.17 -18.96
CA LEU A 68 -17.44 3.31 -17.88
C LEU A 68 -15.97 2.89 -18.06
N ILE A 69 -15.60 2.52 -19.29
CA ILE A 69 -14.20 2.16 -19.60
C ILE A 69 -13.28 3.35 -19.40
N ALA A 70 -13.67 4.52 -19.91
CA ALA A 70 -12.92 5.75 -19.76
C ALA A 70 -12.74 6.12 -18.29
N LEU A 71 -13.78 5.98 -17.49
CA LEU A 71 -13.79 6.27 -16.07
C LEU A 71 -12.88 5.31 -15.28
N VAL A 72 -12.96 4.00 -15.53
CA VAL A 72 -12.07 3.01 -14.90
C VAL A 72 -10.60 3.31 -15.24
N ARG A 73 -10.31 3.56 -16.51
CA ARG A 73 -8.94 3.87 -16.94
C ARG A 73 -8.40 5.17 -16.36
N ARG A 74 -9.27 6.16 -16.11
CA ARG A 74 -8.89 7.45 -15.52
C ARG A 74 -8.76 7.38 -14.01
N ALA A 75 -9.74 6.77 -13.32
CA ALA A 75 -9.81 6.80 -11.86
C ALA A 75 -8.89 5.80 -11.17
N MET A 76 -8.80 4.56 -11.66
CA MET A 76 -8.05 3.51 -10.97
C MET A 76 -6.55 3.79 -10.81
N PRO A 77 -5.81 4.28 -11.82
CA PRO A 77 -4.37 4.56 -11.67
C PRO A 77 -4.03 5.71 -10.71
N GLN A 78 -4.99 6.56 -10.37
CA GLN A 78 -4.81 7.73 -9.50
C GLN A 78 -4.88 7.40 -8.01
N MET A 79 -5.21 6.16 -7.64
CA MET A 79 -5.26 5.77 -6.23
C MET A 79 -3.88 5.83 -5.58
N ILE A 80 -3.78 6.48 -4.42
CA ILE A 80 -2.55 6.53 -3.59
C ILE A 80 -2.08 5.13 -3.17
N ALA A 81 -2.98 4.14 -3.15
CA ALA A 81 -2.67 2.77 -2.81
C ALA A 81 -1.54 2.17 -3.65
N TYR A 82 -1.39 2.59 -4.91
CA TYR A 82 -0.28 2.13 -5.76
C TYR A 82 1.08 2.60 -5.30
N ASP A 83 1.16 3.73 -4.63
CA ASP A 83 2.42 4.31 -4.17
C ASP A 83 2.78 3.88 -2.74
N VAL A 84 1.78 3.57 -1.92
CA VAL A 84 1.94 3.36 -0.48
C VAL A 84 1.69 1.90 -0.06
N CYS A 85 0.86 1.16 -0.80
CA CYS A 85 0.47 -0.22 -0.52
C CYS A 85 0.82 -1.14 -1.69
N GLY A 86 0.78 -2.44 -1.44
CA GLY A 86 0.71 -3.45 -2.51
C GLY A 86 -0.69 -3.50 -3.08
N VAL A 87 -0.84 -3.53 -4.41
CA VAL A 87 -2.14 -3.68 -5.05
C VAL A 87 -2.21 -5.03 -5.73
N GLN A 88 -3.12 -5.88 -5.29
CA GLN A 88 -3.30 -7.23 -5.83
C GLN A 88 -4.77 -7.46 -6.19
N PRO A 89 -5.13 -7.39 -7.47
CA PRO A 89 -6.51 -7.61 -7.87
C PRO A 89 -6.95 -9.05 -7.61
N MET A 90 -8.16 -9.20 -7.10
CA MET A 90 -8.79 -10.49 -6.83
C MET A 90 -9.58 -10.95 -8.05
N THR A 91 -9.71 -12.28 -8.20
CA THR A 91 -10.56 -12.93 -9.21
C THR A 91 -11.92 -13.34 -8.68
N GLY A 92 -12.10 -13.32 -7.37
CA GLY A 92 -13.33 -13.70 -6.68
C GLY A 92 -13.62 -12.79 -5.49
N PRO A 93 -14.77 -12.97 -4.81
CA PRO A 93 -15.17 -12.14 -3.66
C PRO A 93 -14.29 -12.37 -2.43
N THR A 94 -13.54 -13.47 -2.40
CA THR A 94 -12.56 -13.80 -1.38
C THR A 94 -11.22 -14.09 -2.03
N GLY A 95 -10.15 -13.62 -1.39
CA GLY A 95 -8.78 -13.88 -1.81
C GLY A 95 -7.94 -14.38 -0.65
N LEU A 96 -6.80 -14.99 -0.96
CA LEU A 96 -5.82 -15.43 0.02
C LEU A 96 -4.46 -14.82 -0.35
N ILE A 97 -3.78 -14.28 0.65
CA ILE A 97 -2.40 -13.83 0.55
C ILE A 97 -1.56 -14.80 1.36
N PHE A 98 -0.55 -15.37 0.71
CA PHE A 98 0.35 -16.34 1.31
C PHE A 98 1.70 -15.68 1.60
N ALA A 99 2.29 -16.10 2.72
CA ALA A 99 3.67 -15.78 3.05
C ALA A 99 4.38 -17.05 3.50
N MET A 100 5.60 -17.26 3.03
CA MET A 100 6.43 -18.39 3.38
C MET A 100 7.55 -17.94 4.30
N LYS A 101 7.70 -18.62 5.44
CA LYS A 101 8.78 -18.40 6.42
C LYS A 101 9.67 -19.61 6.46
N ALA A 102 10.98 -19.39 6.42
CA ALA A 102 11.96 -20.43 6.72
C ALA A 102 12.12 -20.56 8.24
N LYS A 103 12.28 -21.78 8.73
CA LYS A 103 12.42 -22.10 10.15
C LYS A 103 13.64 -22.97 10.38
N TYR A 104 14.25 -22.86 11.56
CA TYR A 104 15.26 -23.78 12.01
C TYR A 104 14.61 -25.02 12.61
N ASP A 105 15.22 -26.18 12.38
CA ASP A 105 14.81 -27.51 12.82
C ASP A 105 13.39 -27.92 12.39
N THR A 106 12.39 -27.39 13.05
CA THR A 106 10.98 -27.78 12.86
C THR A 106 10.13 -26.58 12.45
N GLN A 107 8.91 -26.85 12.00
CA GLN A 107 7.93 -25.81 11.67
C GLN A 107 7.60 -24.86 12.87
N GLY A 108 7.83 -25.32 14.10
CA GLY A 108 7.69 -24.52 15.32
C GLY A 108 8.95 -23.79 15.75
N GLY A 109 10.07 -24.02 15.09
CA GLY A 109 11.36 -23.43 15.40
C GLY A 109 11.47 -21.92 15.17
N GLY A 110 12.61 -21.34 15.48
CA GLY A 110 12.93 -19.93 15.22
C GLY A 110 12.87 -19.60 13.74
N GLU A 111 12.57 -18.35 13.40
CA GLU A 111 12.56 -17.89 12.00
C GLU A 111 14.00 -17.76 11.49
N ALA A 112 14.29 -18.39 10.36
CA ALA A 112 15.56 -18.31 9.66
C ALA A 112 15.49 -17.29 8.51
N LEU A 113 16.63 -16.76 8.10
CA LEU A 113 16.79 -15.77 7.00
C LEU A 113 16.19 -14.38 7.29
N PHE A 114 15.60 -14.18 8.44
CA PHE A 114 15.07 -12.89 8.86
C PHE A 114 15.98 -12.24 9.91
N ASP A 115 16.29 -12.96 10.98
CA ASP A 115 17.25 -12.54 11.99
C ASP A 115 18.69 -12.82 11.55
N GLU A 116 19.66 -12.47 12.38
CA GLU A 116 21.05 -12.82 12.16
C GLU A 116 21.18 -14.34 12.01
N ALA A 117 21.94 -14.78 11.00
CA ALA A 117 22.13 -16.21 10.76
C ALA A 117 22.82 -16.85 11.97
N ASP A 118 22.22 -17.93 12.47
CA ASP A 118 22.84 -18.72 13.55
C ASP A 118 24.07 -19.47 13.01
N GLY A 119 25.25 -18.95 13.34
CA GLY A 119 26.51 -19.53 12.89
C GLY A 119 26.83 -20.91 13.48
N ALA A 120 26.10 -21.33 14.51
CA ALA A 120 26.29 -22.64 15.14
C ALA A 120 25.29 -23.69 14.63
N HIS A 121 24.21 -23.32 13.98
CA HIS A 121 23.15 -24.23 13.58
C HIS A 121 23.60 -25.34 12.61
N SER A 122 24.50 -25.04 11.68
CA SER A 122 25.07 -26.01 10.73
C SER A 122 26.40 -26.64 11.21
N SER A 123 26.78 -26.42 12.47
CA SER A 123 28.08 -26.80 12.97
C SER A 123 28.02 -27.41 14.38
N THR A 124 28.75 -26.84 15.34
CA THR A 124 28.85 -27.35 16.70
C THR A 124 27.57 -27.31 17.52
N GLY A 125 26.58 -26.50 17.12
CA GLY A 125 25.28 -26.40 17.79
C GLY A 125 24.33 -27.59 17.57
N VAL A 126 24.64 -28.47 16.65
CA VAL A 126 23.80 -29.64 16.30
C VAL A 126 24.02 -30.85 17.20
N ALA A 127 25.05 -30.85 18.02
CA ALA A 127 25.25 -31.88 19.01
C ALA A 127 24.14 -31.90 20.07
N VAL A 128 23.55 -33.03 20.36
CA VAL A 128 22.46 -33.19 21.34
C VAL A 128 22.90 -32.59 22.69
N GLY A 129 22.26 -31.48 23.08
CA GLY A 129 22.53 -30.79 24.33
C GLY A 129 23.66 -29.74 24.27
N ALA A 130 24.24 -29.45 23.11
CA ALA A 130 25.14 -28.33 22.94
C ALA A 130 24.31 -27.05 22.74
N SER A 131 24.40 -26.13 23.68
CA SER A 131 24.04 -24.73 23.44
C SER A 131 25.05 -24.21 22.43
N GLY A 132 24.64 -24.08 21.18
CA GLY A 132 25.48 -23.57 20.12
C GLY A 132 26.07 -22.22 20.56
N GLY A 133 27.38 -22.10 20.44
CA GLY A 133 28.11 -20.94 20.86
C GLY A 133 27.91 -19.67 20.04
N HIS A 134 26.74 -19.51 19.41
CA HIS A 134 26.40 -18.28 18.69
C HIS A 134 25.53 -17.39 19.56
N THR A 135 25.98 -16.19 19.82
CA THR A 135 25.23 -15.17 20.56
C THR A 135 24.70 -14.15 19.55
N THR A 136 23.36 -14.11 19.35
CA THR A 136 22.73 -13.09 18.50
C THR A 136 22.97 -11.70 19.06
N MET A 137 23.19 -10.73 18.16
CA MET A 137 23.35 -9.34 18.55
C MET A 137 22.01 -8.78 19.05
N ASP A 138 21.97 -8.43 20.32
CA ASP A 138 20.85 -7.75 20.96
C ASP A 138 21.33 -6.58 21.83
N ALA A 139 20.43 -5.97 22.60
CA ALA A 139 20.76 -4.86 23.47
C ALA A 139 21.75 -5.24 24.61
N THR A 140 21.86 -6.53 24.93
CA THR A 140 22.68 -7.07 26.03
C THR A 140 23.99 -7.66 25.52
N ASN A 141 23.97 -8.23 24.31
CA ASN A 141 25.13 -8.90 23.73
C ASN A 141 25.70 -8.05 22.60
N ASN A 142 26.85 -7.43 22.82
CA ASN A 142 27.50 -6.59 21.83
C ASN A 142 29.00 -6.89 21.78
N PRO A 143 29.70 -6.56 20.70
CA PRO A 143 31.13 -6.85 20.56
C PRO A 143 32.05 -6.20 21.62
N PHE A 144 31.52 -5.19 22.34
CA PHE A 144 32.30 -4.44 23.32
C PHE A 144 32.28 -5.09 24.73
N ASP A 145 31.31 -5.97 25.01
CA ASP A 145 31.11 -6.55 26.34
C ASP A 145 31.89 -7.88 26.59
N GLY A 146 32.63 -8.37 25.58
CA GLY A 146 33.45 -9.57 25.69
C GLY A 146 32.69 -10.91 25.80
N THR A 147 31.36 -10.88 25.76
CA THR A 147 30.47 -12.07 25.78
C THR A 147 30.05 -12.51 24.37
N TRP A 148 30.56 -11.79 23.39
CA TRP A 148 30.25 -12.08 21.98
C TRP A 148 30.93 -13.37 21.53
N THR A 149 30.16 -14.33 21.08
CA THR A 149 30.64 -15.61 20.55
C THR A 149 30.30 -15.75 19.08
N THR A 150 31.21 -16.32 18.32
CA THR A 150 30.98 -16.69 16.92
C THR A 150 30.72 -18.19 16.83
N GLY A 151 29.82 -18.64 15.96
CA GLY A 151 29.71 -20.06 15.66
C GLY A 151 30.93 -20.55 14.90
N GLU A 152 31.45 -21.72 15.30
CA GLU A 152 32.59 -22.35 14.63
C GLU A 152 32.18 -23.61 13.88
N GLY A 153 32.89 -23.93 12.80
CA GLY A 153 32.70 -25.17 12.06
C GLY A 153 33.05 -26.40 12.88
N VAL A 154 32.51 -27.54 12.52
CA VAL A 154 32.79 -28.83 13.16
C VAL A 154 34.23 -29.26 12.87
N SER A 155 34.93 -29.80 13.88
CA SER A 155 36.29 -30.37 13.71
C SER A 155 36.25 -31.55 12.72
N THR A 156 37.39 -31.82 12.07
CA THR A 156 37.50 -32.91 11.10
C THR A 156 37.11 -34.27 11.69
N THR A 157 37.50 -34.54 12.92
CA THR A 157 37.17 -35.78 13.63
C THR A 157 35.67 -35.96 13.86
N LEU A 158 34.98 -34.88 14.21
CA LEU A 158 33.51 -34.88 14.36
C LEU A 158 32.80 -34.85 13.02
N GLY A 159 33.44 -34.30 12.00
CA GLY A 159 32.90 -34.28 10.63
C GLY A 159 32.91 -35.67 9.99
N GLU A 160 33.89 -36.53 10.32
CA GLU A 160 33.95 -37.91 9.89
C GLU A 160 32.86 -38.77 10.53
N ALA A 161 32.38 -38.42 11.72
CA ALA A 161 31.31 -39.10 12.45
C ALA A 161 29.91 -38.56 12.13
N MET A 162 29.77 -37.60 11.20
CA MET A 162 28.45 -37.06 10.83
C MET A 162 27.55 -38.10 10.19
N GLY A 163 26.40 -38.37 10.81
CA GLY A 163 25.39 -39.30 10.33
C GLY A 163 25.50 -40.72 10.93
N ASP A 164 26.45 -40.98 11.83
CA ASP A 164 26.57 -42.27 12.54
C ASP A 164 25.67 -42.41 13.80
N GLY A 165 24.85 -41.36 14.07
CA GLY A 165 23.96 -41.26 15.23
C GLY A 165 24.52 -40.51 16.42
N SER A 166 25.80 -40.09 16.37
CA SER A 166 26.41 -39.22 17.39
C SER A 166 26.44 -37.75 17.02
N GLN A 167 26.46 -37.47 15.73
CA GLN A 167 26.38 -36.12 15.17
C GLN A 167 25.24 -36.02 14.15
N TYR A 168 24.42 -35.03 14.27
CA TYR A 168 23.29 -34.78 13.37
C TYR A 168 23.58 -33.59 12.44
N LEU A 169 22.99 -33.63 11.25
CA LEU A 169 22.97 -32.46 10.35
C LEU A 169 21.86 -31.52 10.79
N GLY A 170 22.14 -30.21 10.79
CA GLY A 170 21.13 -29.18 11.05
C GLY A 170 20.00 -29.25 10.03
N GLU A 171 18.76 -29.23 10.51
CA GLU A 171 17.57 -29.32 9.66
C GLU A 171 16.96 -27.94 9.46
N MET A 172 16.32 -27.74 8.33
CA MET A 172 15.56 -26.54 8.01
C MET A 172 14.14 -26.91 7.62
N ALA A 173 13.19 -26.15 8.08
CA ALA A 173 11.77 -26.31 7.75
C ALA A 173 11.22 -25.03 7.14
N PHE A 174 10.02 -25.10 6.60
CA PHE A 174 9.28 -23.90 6.19
C PHE A 174 7.83 -23.97 6.67
N THR A 175 7.26 -22.81 6.91
CA THR A 175 5.84 -22.65 7.21
C THR A 175 5.19 -21.71 6.19
N ILE A 176 3.92 -21.99 5.88
CA ILE A 176 3.11 -21.13 5.02
C ILE A 176 2.06 -20.47 5.88
N GLU A 177 2.16 -19.16 6.00
CA GLU A 177 1.15 -18.34 6.63
C GLU A 177 0.19 -17.82 5.57
N LYS A 178 -1.08 -17.67 5.93
CA LYS A 178 -2.12 -17.17 5.02
C LYS A 178 -2.98 -16.14 5.73
N THR A 179 -3.35 -15.09 4.99
CA THR A 179 -4.35 -14.12 5.43
C THR A 179 -5.44 -14.07 4.37
N SER A 180 -6.69 -14.20 4.82
CA SER A 180 -7.85 -14.09 3.93
C SER A 180 -8.27 -12.64 3.79
N VAL A 181 -8.66 -12.25 2.58
CA VAL A 181 -9.25 -10.97 2.28
C VAL A 181 -10.65 -11.17 1.71
N THR A 182 -11.61 -10.39 2.18
CA THR A 182 -12.99 -10.39 1.70
C THR A 182 -13.29 -9.04 1.05
N ALA A 183 -13.98 -9.08 -0.09
CA ALA A 183 -14.38 -7.87 -0.79
C ALA A 183 -15.57 -7.21 -0.10
N THR A 184 -15.42 -5.94 0.27
CA THR A 184 -16.47 -5.06 0.75
C THR A 184 -16.95 -4.15 -0.37
N THR A 185 -18.17 -3.62 -0.24
CA THR A 185 -18.78 -2.78 -1.28
C THR A 185 -18.89 -1.33 -0.80
N ARG A 186 -18.51 -0.37 -1.65
CA ARG A 186 -18.87 1.05 -1.53
C ARG A 186 -19.79 1.43 -2.67
N ALA A 187 -20.81 2.21 -2.38
CA ALA A 187 -21.75 2.69 -3.37
C ALA A 187 -22.27 4.07 -3.00
N LEU A 188 -22.37 4.94 -3.99
CA LEU A 188 -23.01 6.25 -3.92
C LEU A 188 -24.05 6.37 -5.00
N LYS A 189 -25.13 7.07 -4.74
CA LYS A 189 -26.17 7.38 -5.73
C LYS A 189 -26.45 8.88 -5.77
N ALA A 190 -26.83 9.36 -6.95
CA ALA A 190 -27.37 10.68 -7.15
C ALA A 190 -28.70 10.60 -7.90
N GLU A 191 -29.60 11.49 -7.58
CA GLU A 191 -30.90 11.64 -8.23
C GLU A 191 -30.99 13.07 -8.77
N TYR A 192 -31.56 13.25 -9.95
CA TYR A 192 -31.75 14.58 -10.52
C TYR A 192 -33.09 14.64 -11.24
N SER A 193 -33.68 15.84 -11.30
CA SER A 193 -34.93 16.03 -12.05
C SER A 193 -34.64 16.27 -13.52
N THR A 194 -35.58 15.85 -14.38
CA THR A 194 -35.49 16.07 -15.84
C THR A 194 -35.50 17.55 -16.19
N GLU A 195 -36.21 18.37 -15.41
CA GLU A 195 -36.30 19.82 -15.58
C GLU A 195 -34.94 20.48 -15.30
N LEU A 196 -34.26 20.09 -14.19
CA LEU A 196 -32.93 20.57 -13.88
C LEU A 196 -31.93 20.23 -15.01
N ALA A 197 -32.01 19.04 -15.56
CA ALA A 197 -31.12 18.61 -16.65
C ALA A 197 -31.35 19.45 -17.93
N GLN A 198 -32.61 19.79 -18.24
CA GLN A 198 -32.94 20.65 -19.37
C GLN A 198 -32.44 22.10 -19.16
N ASP A 199 -32.63 22.64 -17.97
CA ASP A 199 -32.20 24.00 -17.63
C ASP A 199 -30.67 24.13 -17.63
N LEU A 200 -29.95 23.18 -17.04
CA LEU A 200 -28.50 23.14 -17.09
C LEU A 200 -27.96 23.08 -18.52
N LYS A 201 -28.59 22.27 -19.36
CA LYS A 201 -28.20 22.16 -20.76
C LYS A 201 -28.52 23.44 -21.56
N ALA A 202 -29.65 24.07 -21.28
CA ALA A 202 -30.08 25.28 -21.99
C ALA A 202 -29.29 26.53 -21.58
N VAL A 203 -28.97 26.69 -20.28
CA VAL A 203 -28.35 27.90 -19.75
C VAL A 203 -26.82 27.78 -19.76
N HIS A 204 -26.27 26.61 -19.34
CA HIS A 204 -24.84 26.41 -19.13
C HIS A 204 -24.20 25.50 -20.19
N GLY A 205 -24.98 24.83 -21.02
CA GLY A 205 -24.46 23.87 -21.99
C GLY A 205 -23.87 22.61 -21.38
N LEU A 206 -24.09 22.37 -20.07
CA LEU A 206 -23.55 21.24 -19.32
C LEU A 206 -24.57 20.10 -19.30
N ASP A 207 -24.07 18.87 -19.40
CA ASP A 207 -24.88 17.67 -19.23
C ASP A 207 -24.88 17.25 -17.76
N ALA A 208 -26.05 17.26 -17.12
CA ALA A 208 -26.21 16.95 -15.70
C ALA A 208 -25.72 15.54 -15.35
N GLU A 209 -25.89 14.58 -16.27
CA GLU A 209 -25.46 13.20 -16.05
C GLU A 209 -23.94 13.07 -15.98
N THR A 210 -23.23 13.70 -16.92
CA THR A 210 -21.76 13.66 -16.96
C THR A 210 -21.14 14.39 -15.78
N GLU A 211 -21.70 15.53 -15.37
CA GLU A 211 -21.20 16.27 -14.20
C GLU A 211 -21.42 15.48 -12.90
N LEU A 212 -22.60 14.91 -12.70
CA LEU A 212 -22.85 14.05 -11.54
C LEU A 212 -22.00 12.80 -11.54
N ALA A 213 -21.73 12.19 -12.69
CA ALA A 213 -20.85 11.04 -12.81
C ALA A 213 -19.41 11.41 -12.39
N ASN A 214 -18.91 12.56 -12.81
CA ASN A 214 -17.61 13.05 -12.42
C ASN A 214 -17.53 13.31 -10.90
N ILE A 215 -18.52 13.97 -10.31
CA ILE A 215 -18.59 14.23 -8.88
C ILE A 215 -18.62 12.93 -8.08
N LEU A 216 -19.49 11.99 -8.41
CA LEU A 216 -19.60 10.72 -7.68
C LEU A 216 -18.34 9.87 -7.80
N SER A 217 -17.70 9.86 -8.97
CA SER A 217 -16.46 9.09 -9.16
C SER A 217 -15.28 9.69 -8.39
N SER A 218 -15.16 11.01 -8.36
CA SER A 218 -14.11 11.69 -7.59
C SER A 218 -14.30 11.50 -6.09
N GLU A 219 -15.54 11.55 -5.60
CA GLU A 219 -15.85 11.34 -4.19
C GLU A 219 -15.53 9.91 -3.73
N ILE A 220 -15.93 8.88 -4.49
CA ILE A 220 -15.59 7.49 -4.17
C ILE A 220 -14.06 7.29 -4.14
N LEU A 221 -13.34 7.88 -5.09
CA LEU A 221 -11.89 7.79 -5.13
C LEU A 221 -11.25 8.45 -3.91
N SER A 222 -11.74 9.62 -3.53
CA SER A 222 -11.32 10.35 -2.33
C SER A 222 -11.58 9.53 -1.05
N GLU A 223 -12.77 8.92 -0.92
CA GLU A 223 -13.10 8.05 0.20
C GLU A 223 -12.17 6.83 0.30
N ILE A 224 -11.86 6.19 -0.84
CA ILE A 224 -10.93 5.05 -0.85
C ILE A 224 -9.53 5.49 -0.43
N ASN A 225 -9.02 6.58 -1.00
CA ASN A 225 -7.71 7.12 -0.64
C ASN A 225 -7.64 7.48 0.85
N ARG A 226 -8.71 8.05 1.38
CA ARG A 226 -8.81 8.38 2.81
C ARG A 226 -8.83 7.14 3.69
N GLU A 227 -9.51 6.09 3.29
CA GLU A 227 -9.51 4.81 3.99
C GLU A 227 -8.11 4.20 4.05
N VAL A 228 -7.38 4.22 2.92
CA VAL A 228 -5.99 3.72 2.85
C VAL A 228 -5.11 4.44 3.85
N ILE A 229 -5.10 5.77 3.83
CA ILE A 229 -4.27 6.59 4.73
C ILE A 229 -4.63 6.32 6.19
N ARG A 230 -5.91 6.31 6.54
CA ARG A 230 -6.36 6.05 7.91
C ARG A 230 -5.98 4.66 8.41
N LYS A 231 -6.08 3.64 7.57
CA LYS A 231 -5.65 2.28 7.93
C LYS A 231 -4.14 2.20 8.16
N ILE A 232 -3.34 2.93 7.38
CA ILE A 232 -1.91 3.06 7.63
C ILE A 232 -1.65 3.73 8.97
N TYR A 233 -2.32 4.84 9.26
CA TYR A 233 -2.16 5.55 10.54
C TYR A 233 -2.52 4.70 11.75
N ILE A 234 -3.58 3.90 11.65
CA ILE A 234 -3.99 2.98 12.72
C ILE A 234 -2.96 1.87 12.90
N GLY A 235 -2.54 1.25 11.80
CA GLY A 235 -1.63 0.11 11.82
C GLY A 235 -0.15 0.48 12.07
N ALA A 236 0.25 1.73 11.84
CA ALA A 236 1.64 2.14 12.00
C ALA A 236 2.11 2.01 13.44
N THR A 237 3.29 1.41 13.62
CA THR A 237 3.97 1.30 14.92
C THR A 237 4.36 2.69 15.42
N ALA A 238 4.22 2.94 16.71
CA ALA A 238 4.67 4.18 17.32
C ALA A 238 6.20 4.29 17.19
N GLY A 239 6.68 5.39 16.64
CA GLY A 239 8.09 5.71 16.49
C GLY A 239 8.69 6.30 17.77
N ALA A 240 9.79 7.05 17.62
CA ALA A 240 10.53 7.67 18.73
C ALA A 240 10.99 6.63 19.75
N VAL A 241 11.95 5.82 19.34
CA VAL A 241 12.56 4.79 20.20
C VAL A 241 13.20 5.44 21.42
N ALA A 242 13.11 4.79 22.59
CA ALA A 242 13.66 5.26 23.83
C ALA A 242 15.11 5.79 23.68
N GLY A 243 15.37 6.99 24.19
CA GLY A 243 16.66 7.67 24.07
C GLY A 243 16.81 8.63 22.89
N THR A 244 15.79 8.74 22.00
CA THR A 244 15.79 9.70 20.88
C THR A 244 14.96 10.93 21.16
N THR A 245 13.87 10.75 21.90
CA THR A 245 12.95 11.82 22.25
C THR A 245 12.60 11.73 23.72
N THR A 246 12.18 12.84 24.30
CA THR A 246 11.79 12.93 25.70
C THR A 246 10.53 12.09 25.99
N SER A 247 9.66 11.96 25.02
CA SER A 247 8.42 11.16 25.11
C SER A 247 8.32 10.16 23.97
N ALA A 248 7.91 8.94 24.25
CA ALA A 248 7.72 7.93 23.22
C ALA A 248 6.66 8.36 22.20
N ALA A 249 6.91 8.14 20.94
CA ALA A 249 6.07 8.50 19.78
C ALA A 249 5.86 10.00 19.56
N VAL A 250 6.52 10.87 20.31
CA VAL A 250 6.40 12.34 20.21
C VAL A 250 7.77 12.94 19.94
N PHE A 251 7.84 13.80 18.95
CA PHE A 251 8.98 14.66 18.69
C PHE A 251 8.60 16.11 19.01
N ASP A 252 9.21 16.67 20.02
CA ASP A 252 8.99 18.06 20.43
C ASP A 252 10.12 18.94 19.92
N LEU A 253 9.79 19.92 19.08
CA LEU A 253 10.79 20.84 18.52
C LEU A 253 11.51 21.68 19.57
N ASN A 254 10.94 21.86 20.73
CA ASN A 254 11.56 22.66 21.79
C ASN A 254 12.54 21.89 22.65
N THR A 255 12.24 20.60 22.92
CA THR A 255 13.03 19.76 23.83
C THR A 255 13.93 18.79 23.11
N ASP A 256 13.50 18.25 21.98
CA ASP A 256 14.19 17.16 21.27
C ASP A 256 15.07 17.67 20.12
N ALA A 257 14.86 18.92 19.67
CA ALA A 257 15.66 19.52 18.62
C ALA A 257 16.68 20.53 19.19
N ASN A 258 17.97 20.26 18.98
CA ASN A 258 19.04 21.20 19.29
C ASN A 258 19.21 22.21 18.17
N GLY A 259 19.14 23.50 18.51
CA GLY A 259 19.36 24.59 17.56
C GLY A 259 18.86 25.93 18.09
N ARG A 260 19.53 27.00 17.69
CA ARG A 260 19.11 28.39 18.02
C ARG A 260 18.08 28.89 17.03
N TRP A 261 18.22 28.50 15.76
CA TRP A 261 17.40 28.95 14.66
C TRP A 261 16.35 27.89 14.32
N MET A 262 15.18 28.33 13.92
CA MET A 262 14.08 27.43 13.54
C MET A 262 14.46 26.46 12.43
N VAL A 263 15.24 26.89 11.46
CA VAL A 263 15.77 26.05 10.39
C VAL A 263 16.67 24.91 10.90
N GLU A 264 17.47 25.16 11.93
CA GLU A 264 18.31 24.14 12.56
C GLU A 264 17.46 23.09 13.27
N LYS A 265 16.40 23.52 13.96
CA LYS A 265 15.44 22.62 14.59
C LYS A 265 14.71 21.72 13.58
N PHE A 266 14.38 22.25 12.42
CA PHE A 266 13.78 21.46 11.35
C PHE A 266 14.74 20.41 10.76
N LYS A 267 16.04 20.69 10.75
CA LYS A 267 17.04 19.67 10.40
C LYS A 267 17.09 18.53 11.43
N GLY A 268 16.82 18.83 12.69
CA GLY A 268 16.66 17.82 13.74
C GLY A 268 15.45 16.90 13.47
N LEU A 269 14.33 17.46 13.02
CA LEU A 269 13.18 16.68 12.60
C LEU A 269 13.51 15.76 11.41
N LEU A 270 14.28 16.25 10.45
CA LEU A 270 14.72 15.42 9.31
C LEU A 270 15.56 14.22 9.76
N TYR A 271 16.52 14.45 10.66
CA TYR A 271 17.33 13.36 11.24
C TYR A 271 16.44 12.32 11.93
N HIS A 272 15.43 12.77 12.64
CA HIS A 272 14.49 11.87 13.30
C HIS A 272 13.66 11.03 12.30
N ILE A 273 13.16 11.66 11.23
CA ILE A 273 12.47 10.95 10.13
C ILE A 273 13.39 9.88 9.52
N GLU A 274 14.64 10.23 9.27
CA GLU A 274 15.66 9.31 8.73
C GLU A 274 15.91 8.13 9.64
N ARG A 275 15.95 8.38 10.94
CA ARG A 275 16.11 7.34 11.97
C ARG A 275 14.91 6.39 12.01
N GLU A 276 13.69 6.91 11.87
CA GLU A 276 12.49 6.07 11.77
C GLU A 276 12.50 5.21 10.50
N ALA A 277 12.97 5.77 9.37
CA ALA A 277 13.15 5.00 8.15
C ALA A 277 14.17 3.86 8.30
N ASN A 278 15.28 4.10 9.02
CA ASN A 278 16.26 3.07 9.34
C ASN A 278 15.71 2.02 10.30
N ALA A 279 14.88 2.41 11.28
CA ALA A 279 14.21 1.48 12.18
C ALA A 279 13.27 0.52 11.44
N ILE A 280 12.61 0.96 10.37
CA ILE A 280 11.85 0.07 9.47
C ILE A 280 12.78 -0.96 8.81
N SER A 281 13.96 -0.54 8.34
CA SER A 281 14.94 -1.46 7.75
C SER A 281 15.39 -2.53 8.73
N ILE A 282 15.65 -2.15 9.99
CA ILE A 282 16.04 -3.08 11.05
C ILE A 282 14.89 -4.05 11.35
N ALA A 283 13.65 -3.55 11.44
CA ALA A 283 12.48 -4.35 11.80
C ALA A 283 12.02 -5.27 10.66
N THR A 284 12.16 -4.87 9.40
CA THR A 284 11.68 -5.64 8.25
C THR A 284 12.77 -6.43 7.54
N ARG A 285 14.04 -6.06 7.70
CA ARG A 285 15.21 -6.63 6.99
C ARG A 285 15.07 -6.61 5.46
N ARG A 286 14.18 -5.78 4.92
CA ARG A 286 13.91 -5.70 3.48
C ARG A 286 14.40 -4.42 2.85
N GLY A 287 14.26 -3.30 3.55
CA GLY A 287 14.71 -2.02 3.03
C GLY A 287 14.33 -0.86 3.93
N LYS A 288 14.97 0.26 3.70
CA LYS A 288 14.72 1.51 4.39
C LYS A 288 13.38 2.10 3.95
N GLY A 289 12.70 2.84 4.83
CA GLY A 289 11.51 3.59 4.49
C GLY A 289 11.72 4.45 3.25
N ASN A 290 10.78 4.43 2.31
CA ASN A 290 10.92 5.09 1.01
C ASN A 290 9.79 6.08 0.70
N PHE A 291 8.83 6.24 1.60
CA PHE A 291 7.82 7.27 1.50
C PHE A 291 7.46 7.85 2.87
N ILE A 292 6.95 9.07 2.85
CA ILE A 292 6.51 9.83 4.02
C ILE A 292 5.10 10.33 3.74
N ILE A 293 4.19 10.18 4.69
CA ILE A 293 2.87 10.83 4.69
C ILE A 293 2.89 11.84 5.84
N THR A 294 2.62 13.09 5.55
CA THR A 294 2.74 14.17 6.53
C THR A 294 1.64 15.22 6.38
N THR A 295 1.53 16.11 7.35
CA THR A 295 0.66 17.29 7.31
C THR A 295 1.29 18.41 6.47
N ASN A 296 0.47 19.37 6.02
CA ASN A 296 0.91 20.52 5.25
C ASN A 296 2.02 21.32 5.95
N ASP A 297 1.87 21.55 7.26
CA ASP A 297 2.79 22.39 8.03
C ASP A 297 4.18 21.74 8.17
N VAL A 298 4.22 20.42 8.36
CA VAL A 298 5.50 19.68 8.37
C VAL A 298 6.14 19.67 6.99
N ALA A 299 5.37 19.54 5.91
CA ALA A 299 5.90 19.65 4.56
C ALA A 299 6.52 21.02 4.30
N SER A 300 5.85 22.07 4.76
CA SER A 300 6.37 23.46 4.69
C SER A 300 7.64 23.64 5.52
N ALA A 301 7.71 23.04 6.71
CA ALA A 301 8.89 23.06 7.55
C ALA A 301 10.09 22.36 6.89
N LEU A 302 9.86 21.20 6.26
CA LEU A 302 10.89 20.48 5.50
C LEU A 302 11.36 21.26 4.26
N ALA A 303 10.45 21.98 3.61
CA ALA A 303 10.79 22.86 2.50
C ALA A 303 11.66 24.03 2.97
N LEU A 304 11.29 24.67 4.09
CA LEU A 304 12.08 25.76 4.69
C LEU A 304 13.48 25.32 5.14
N ALA A 305 13.60 24.05 5.56
CA ALA A 305 14.91 23.47 5.87
C ALA A 305 15.81 23.29 4.63
N GLY A 306 15.31 23.52 3.43
CA GLY A 306 16.03 23.37 2.16
C GLY A 306 16.33 21.94 1.78
N VAL A 307 15.56 20.99 2.28
CA VAL A 307 15.78 19.54 2.10
C VAL A 307 14.73 18.90 1.21
N LEU A 308 13.56 19.51 1.11
CA LEU A 308 12.48 19.06 0.24
C LEU A 308 12.77 19.51 -1.19
N ASP A 309 13.17 18.58 -2.03
CA ASP A 309 13.23 18.82 -3.47
C ASP A 309 11.82 18.73 -4.04
N TYR A 310 11.23 19.88 -4.34
CA TYR A 310 9.98 19.91 -5.08
C TYR A 310 10.17 19.25 -6.44
N ALA A 311 9.31 18.34 -6.80
CA ALA A 311 9.33 17.72 -8.13
C ALA A 311 9.01 18.82 -9.18
N PRO A 312 9.98 19.26 -10.01
CA PRO A 312 9.82 20.43 -10.86
C PRO A 312 8.88 20.23 -12.04
N ALA A 313 8.38 19.03 -12.23
CA ALA A 313 7.63 18.66 -13.42
C ALA A 313 6.38 17.82 -13.10
N MET A 314 5.86 17.92 -11.91
CA MET A 314 4.51 17.44 -11.73
C MET A 314 3.60 18.46 -12.42
N ASP A 315 3.01 18.01 -13.52
CA ASP A 315 2.04 18.76 -14.29
C ASP A 315 1.19 19.63 -13.38
N ALA A 316 1.08 20.90 -13.70
CA ALA A 316 0.25 21.87 -12.97
C ALA A 316 -1.21 21.38 -12.83
N SER A 317 -1.62 20.38 -13.59
CA SER A 317 -2.89 19.68 -13.50
C SER A 317 -3.04 18.81 -12.25
N VAL A 318 -1.96 18.30 -11.65
CA VAL A 318 -2.00 17.45 -10.44
C VAL A 318 -2.08 18.29 -9.17
N ASN A 319 -1.63 19.53 -9.20
CA ASN A 319 -1.64 20.43 -8.05
C ASN A 319 -3.01 21.05 -7.72
N ASN A 320 -4.00 20.88 -8.59
CA ASN A 320 -5.32 21.50 -8.40
C ASN A 320 -6.38 20.56 -7.82
N ASP A 321 -6.09 19.28 -7.68
CA ASP A 321 -7.04 18.34 -7.11
C ASP A 321 -6.87 18.33 -5.57
N THR A 322 -7.60 19.23 -4.91
CA THR A 322 -7.62 19.38 -3.44
C THR A 322 -8.13 18.16 -2.70
N HIS A 323 -8.66 17.17 -3.41
CA HIS A 323 -9.24 15.96 -2.84
C HIS A 323 -8.32 14.74 -2.82
N VAL A 324 -7.14 14.82 -3.42
CA VAL A 324 -6.19 13.71 -3.49
C VAL A 324 -4.93 14.06 -2.71
N SER A 325 -4.42 13.11 -1.90
CA SER A 325 -3.11 13.26 -1.25
C SER A 325 -2.04 13.39 -2.32
N THR A 326 -1.50 14.58 -2.47
CA THR A 326 -0.56 14.91 -3.54
C THR A 326 0.87 14.61 -3.12
N MET A 327 1.63 14.01 -4.02
CA MET A 327 3.07 13.93 -3.90
C MET A 327 3.66 15.32 -4.13
N VAL A 328 4.27 15.91 -3.10
CA VAL A 328 4.82 17.26 -3.16
C VAL A 328 6.27 17.26 -3.62
N GLY A 329 7.02 16.22 -3.30
CA GLY A 329 8.43 16.15 -3.64
C GLY A 329 9.12 14.95 -3.05
N THR A 330 10.44 15.02 -2.98
CA THR A 330 11.28 13.97 -2.38
C THR A 330 12.20 14.56 -1.31
N VAL A 331 12.40 13.81 -0.24
CA VAL A 331 13.34 14.12 0.84
C VAL A 331 14.25 12.93 1.03
N ASN A 332 15.55 13.09 0.85
CA ASN A 332 16.55 12.00 0.94
C ASN A 332 16.16 10.73 0.16
N GLY A 333 15.55 10.90 -1.03
CA GLY A 333 15.07 9.79 -1.85
C GLY A 333 13.73 9.20 -1.41
N MET A 334 13.11 9.68 -0.33
CA MET A 334 11.78 9.29 0.10
C MET A 334 10.73 10.21 -0.54
N LYS A 335 9.68 9.62 -1.09
CA LYS A 335 8.53 10.38 -1.65
C LYS A 335 7.71 10.98 -0.51
N VAL A 336 7.37 12.26 -0.62
CA VAL A 336 6.56 12.97 0.37
C VAL A 336 5.14 13.15 -0.15
N PHE A 337 4.19 12.59 0.58
CA PHE A 337 2.75 12.75 0.35
C PHE A 337 2.18 13.63 1.46
N VAL A 338 1.34 14.57 1.08
CA VAL A 338 0.68 15.47 2.01
C VAL A 338 -0.76 15.04 2.20
N ASP A 339 -1.19 14.91 3.46
CA ASP A 339 -2.57 14.67 3.85
C ASP A 339 -3.28 15.99 4.15
N PRO A 340 -4.17 16.48 3.28
CA PRO A 340 -4.84 17.77 3.47
C PRO A 340 -5.92 17.75 4.55
N TYR A 341 -6.35 16.57 5.01
CA TYR A 341 -7.47 16.44 5.93
C TYR A 341 -7.07 16.30 7.40
N TYR A 342 -5.78 16.28 7.69
CA TYR A 342 -5.32 16.24 9.07
C TYR A 342 -5.31 17.66 9.65
N VAL A 343 -6.34 17.98 10.40
CA VAL A 343 -6.50 19.30 11.03
C VAL A 343 -6.36 19.17 12.54
N HIS A 344 -5.16 19.38 13.04
CA HIS A 344 -4.89 19.54 14.47
C HIS A 344 -3.99 20.75 14.65
N VAL A 345 -4.41 21.71 15.47
CA VAL A 345 -3.75 23.03 15.55
C VAL A 345 -2.33 22.96 16.14
N ASN A 346 -2.08 22.03 17.05
CA ASN A 346 -0.79 21.93 17.75
C ASN A 346 -0.10 20.57 17.61
N GLU A 347 -0.69 19.65 16.88
CA GLU A 347 -0.20 18.30 16.75
C GLU A 347 -0.15 17.93 15.27
N HIS A 348 1.04 17.68 14.80
CA HIS A 348 1.26 17.25 13.42
C HIS A 348 1.68 15.79 13.41
N MET A 349 1.44 15.11 12.32
CA MET A 349 1.80 13.71 12.19
C MET A 349 2.72 13.48 11.00
N VAL A 350 3.72 12.65 11.23
CA VAL A 350 4.60 12.12 10.20
C VAL A 350 4.51 10.60 10.26
N CYS A 351 4.18 9.99 9.15
CA CYS A 351 4.19 8.56 8.99
C CYS A 351 5.23 8.18 7.94
N VAL A 352 6.23 7.43 8.32
CA VAL A 352 7.25 6.88 7.43
C VAL A 352 6.86 5.44 7.09
N GLY A 353 6.98 5.06 5.82
CA GLY A 353 6.64 3.72 5.39
C GLY A 353 7.62 3.17 4.36
N TYR A 354 7.57 1.85 4.22
CA TYR A 354 8.32 1.11 3.22
C TYR A 354 7.39 0.34 2.28
N LYS A 355 7.68 0.46 0.99
CA LYS A 355 7.09 -0.36 -0.06
C LYS A 355 8.20 -0.79 -1.01
N GLY A 356 8.37 -2.09 -1.18
CA GLY A 356 9.33 -2.65 -2.13
C GLY A 356 8.90 -2.48 -3.59
N THR A 357 9.81 -2.81 -4.50
CA THR A 357 9.53 -2.82 -5.95
C THR A 357 8.57 -3.94 -6.35
N SER A 358 8.56 -5.04 -5.59
CA SER A 358 7.62 -6.13 -5.81
C SER A 358 6.23 -5.76 -5.24
N PRO A 359 5.14 -6.10 -5.95
CA PRO A 359 3.78 -5.89 -5.44
C PRO A 359 3.46 -6.68 -4.18
N TYR A 360 4.25 -7.71 -3.87
CA TYR A 360 4.10 -8.54 -2.67
C TYR A 360 4.90 -8.01 -1.47
N ASP A 361 5.80 -7.05 -1.70
CA ASP A 361 6.65 -6.50 -0.66
C ASP A 361 6.08 -5.16 -0.15
N ALA A 362 5.03 -5.26 0.63
CA ALA A 362 4.34 -4.13 1.24
C ALA A 362 3.75 -4.53 2.59
N GLY A 363 3.58 -3.56 3.47
CA GLY A 363 2.97 -3.79 4.78
C GLY A 363 1.46 -4.00 4.75
N MET A 364 0.79 -3.45 3.74
CA MET A 364 -0.66 -3.60 3.52
C MET A 364 -0.94 -3.84 2.05
N PHE A 365 -2.03 -4.57 1.78
CA PHE A 365 -2.48 -4.89 0.43
C PHE A 365 -3.89 -4.36 0.19
N ASN A 366 -4.03 -3.63 -0.90
CA ASN A 366 -5.33 -3.27 -1.45
C ASN A 366 -5.66 -4.28 -2.56
N CYS A 367 -6.79 -4.95 -2.42
CA CYS A 367 -7.23 -6.03 -3.29
C CYS A 367 -8.53 -5.64 -4.02
N PRO A 368 -8.45 -4.88 -5.12
CA PRO A 368 -9.62 -4.54 -5.89
C PRO A 368 -10.18 -5.79 -6.59
N TYR A 369 -11.49 -5.96 -6.50
CA TYR A 369 -12.21 -7.05 -7.16
C TYR A 369 -13.02 -6.53 -8.35
N VAL A 370 -13.94 -5.61 -8.08
CA VAL A 370 -14.77 -4.99 -9.10
C VAL A 370 -14.40 -3.51 -9.19
N PRO A 371 -14.04 -3.02 -10.37
CA PRO A 371 -13.74 -1.61 -10.56
C PRO A 371 -14.99 -0.76 -10.36
N LEU A 372 -14.86 0.53 -10.51
CA LEU A 372 -15.97 1.45 -10.41
C LEU A 372 -17.01 1.16 -11.52
N GLN A 373 -18.20 0.75 -11.11
CA GLN A 373 -19.33 0.47 -12.00
C GLN A 373 -20.37 1.58 -11.89
N MET A 374 -20.91 2.01 -13.02
CA MET A 374 -22.03 2.92 -13.10
C MET A 374 -23.32 2.14 -13.38
N VAL A 375 -24.35 2.41 -12.62
CA VAL A 375 -25.70 1.85 -12.80
C VAL A 375 -26.67 3.00 -12.97
N ARG A 376 -27.47 2.95 -14.03
CA ARG A 376 -28.54 3.92 -14.31
C ARG A 376 -29.88 3.25 -14.05
N ALA A 377 -30.77 3.95 -13.41
CA ALA A 377 -32.13 3.50 -13.16
C ALA A 377 -33.11 4.69 -13.18
N MET A 378 -34.38 4.42 -13.48
CA MET A 378 -35.46 5.37 -13.30
C MET A 378 -36.17 5.06 -11.99
N GLY A 379 -36.52 6.07 -11.22
CA GLY A 379 -37.26 5.89 -9.97
C GLY A 379 -38.66 5.39 -10.24
N GLU A 380 -39.10 4.37 -9.51
CA GLU A 380 -40.45 3.78 -9.71
C GLU A 380 -41.57 4.77 -9.35
N ASP A 381 -41.39 5.50 -8.25
CA ASP A 381 -42.42 6.42 -7.74
C ASP A 381 -42.26 7.86 -8.27
N THR A 382 -41.01 8.29 -8.48
CA THR A 382 -40.68 9.69 -8.82
C THR A 382 -40.48 9.93 -10.31
N PHE A 383 -40.34 8.87 -11.13
CA PHE A 383 -40.00 8.92 -12.54
C PHE A 383 -38.75 9.78 -12.86
N GLN A 384 -37.89 10.00 -11.86
CA GLN A 384 -36.66 10.76 -12.00
C GLN A 384 -35.50 9.83 -12.30
N PRO A 385 -34.56 10.24 -13.14
CA PRO A 385 -33.36 9.46 -13.40
C PRO A 385 -32.44 9.43 -12.18
N LYS A 386 -31.86 8.26 -11.93
CA LYS A 386 -30.93 7.98 -10.83
C LYS A 386 -29.68 7.36 -11.39
N ILE A 387 -28.53 7.83 -10.88
CA ILE A 387 -27.22 7.29 -11.20
C ILE A 387 -26.60 6.76 -9.92
N ALA A 388 -26.02 5.59 -9.97
CA ALA A 388 -25.28 5.02 -8.85
C ALA A 388 -23.92 4.52 -9.31
N PHE A 389 -22.91 4.76 -8.48
CA PHE A 389 -21.59 4.17 -8.63
C PHE A 389 -21.36 3.16 -7.53
N LYS A 390 -20.75 2.04 -7.91
CA LYS A 390 -20.47 0.94 -7.01
C LYS A 390 -19.08 0.38 -7.30
N THR A 391 -18.32 0.09 -6.24
CA THR A 391 -17.03 -0.60 -6.34
C THR A 391 -16.91 -1.65 -5.24
N ARG A 392 -16.09 -2.69 -5.49
CA ARG A 392 -15.83 -3.75 -4.50
C ARG A 392 -14.33 -3.98 -4.40
N TYR A 393 -13.80 -3.91 -3.19
CA TYR A 393 -12.39 -4.14 -2.90
C TYR A 393 -12.21 -4.67 -1.48
N GLY A 394 -11.10 -5.29 -1.22
CA GLY A 394 -10.69 -5.73 0.10
C GLY A 394 -9.40 -5.05 0.55
N PHE A 395 -9.18 -4.98 1.85
CA PHE A 395 -7.98 -4.43 2.44
C PHE A 395 -7.46 -5.35 3.53
N VAL A 396 -6.18 -5.71 3.48
CA VAL A 396 -5.58 -6.64 4.42
C VAL A 396 -4.14 -6.25 4.74
N SER A 397 -3.71 -6.52 5.98
CA SER A 397 -2.30 -6.38 6.37
C SER A 397 -1.48 -7.57 5.89
N ASN A 398 -0.17 -7.36 5.81
CA ASN A 398 0.77 -8.44 5.51
C ASN A 398 0.66 -9.56 6.58
N PRO A 399 0.70 -10.84 6.19
CA PRO A 399 0.69 -11.98 7.12
C PRO A 399 1.81 -11.96 8.17
N PHE A 400 2.95 -11.33 7.85
CA PHE A 400 4.07 -11.19 8.78
C PHE A 400 3.84 -10.14 9.89
N THR A 401 2.80 -9.33 9.75
CA THR A 401 2.51 -8.23 10.68
C THR A 401 1.07 -8.28 11.14
N SER A 402 0.78 -7.78 12.33
CA SER A 402 -0.61 -7.61 12.79
C SER A 402 -1.21 -6.31 12.24
N LEU A 403 -2.54 -6.25 12.16
CA LEU A 403 -3.23 -5.02 11.77
C LEU A 403 -2.99 -3.87 12.76
N ALA A 404 -2.72 -4.19 14.02
CA ALA A 404 -2.51 -3.22 15.09
C ALA A 404 -1.06 -2.70 15.18
N THR A 405 -0.08 -3.50 14.75
CA THR A 405 1.35 -3.17 14.82
C THR A 405 2.04 -3.63 13.56
N ASN A 406 2.05 -2.76 12.55
CA ASN A 406 2.69 -3.07 11.29
C ASN A 406 4.11 -2.46 11.27
N SER A 407 5.12 -3.31 11.25
CA SER A 407 6.52 -2.91 11.26
C SER A 407 6.98 -2.18 9.98
N TYR A 408 6.21 -2.26 8.90
CA TYR A 408 6.48 -1.55 7.65
C TYR A 408 6.15 -0.05 7.71
N TYR A 409 5.38 0.37 8.71
CA TYR A 409 4.97 1.76 8.89
C TYR A 409 5.26 2.22 10.30
N ARG A 410 5.81 3.42 10.42
CA ARG A 410 6.09 4.06 11.72
C ARG A 410 5.52 5.46 11.74
N LYS A 411 4.87 5.82 12.84
CA LYS A 411 4.26 7.13 13.02
C LYS A 411 4.89 7.88 14.18
N VAL A 412 5.08 9.17 13.98
CA VAL A 412 5.60 10.10 14.97
C VAL A 412 4.70 11.32 15.02
N LYS A 413 4.35 11.73 16.21
CA LYS A 413 3.64 12.97 16.47
C LYS A 413 4.66 14.09 16.61
N VAL A 414 4.50 15.17 15.89
CA VAL A 414 5.33 16.37 15.98
C VAL A 414 4.54 17.46 16.70
N VAL A 415 5.12 18.02 17.74
CA VAL A 415 4.51 19.09 18.53
C VAL A 415 5.43 20.31 18.56
N ASN A 416 4.83 21.49 18.85
CA ASN A 416 5.53 22.75 18.94
C ASN A 416 6.28 23.10 17.64
N LEU A 417 5.62 22.87 16.51
CA LEU A 417 6.20 23.19 15.20
C LEU A 417 6.30 24.71 14.97
N MET A 418 5.41 25.47 15.61
CA MET A 418 5.40 26.94 15.63
C MET A 418 5.49 27.48 17.04
#